data_5b704762957eec37c809ab021461913b
#
_entry.id   5b704762957eec37c809ab021461913b
#
_cell.length_a   1.000
_cell.length_b   1.000
_cell.length_c   1.000
_cell.angle_alpha   90.00
_cell.angle_beta   90.00
_cell.angle_gamma   90.00
#
_symmetry.space_group_name_H-M   'P 1'
#
loop_
_entity.id
_entity.type
_entity.pdbx_description
1 polymer ?
#
loop_
_entity_poly.entity_id
_entity_poly.type
_entity_poly.pdbx_seq_one_letter_code
_entity_poly.pdbx_strand_id
1 'polypeptide(L)'
;MKLFKPLVLLALLLAPAAAPAMTGDKAELQKLADGVYAFVGKRNDANALVIVTTQGVVLVDTGNNPPETRILRQHIEAVTGQPVRYVVITQNHGDHSGGTPLFSPPATVIVQDRVAKDWAAMKPYQIKSWQKRFAERADALKSVNPLDTVVSFSDRLTLHVGGRTIALIYVDDTYNPGDVAVWLPAERILHAGFAGYIGRHPDIRPDYSHGTTTGMLKQLETLSALHPNIVVPAHGPVGDATALSTLTDYLLLARQKVRTMMAQGLPLAEIEKKFDMHEFGDWDRGAHLSATAATIYRELKGEGPEIAPYQERTAVVTVNKLAEEGRFLTVTAADGRQLHLRAAGDVDFEGIKDRSELKVGMKLKVTYLEPTKGEAPLGFDITELDLESRQ
;
A
#
# COMPACT_ATOMS: atom_id res chain seq x y z
N MET A 1 -45.55 -55.27 -15.96
CA MET A 1 -44.11 -55.15 -15.54
C MET A 1 -43.52 -53.99 -16.28
N LYS A 2 -43.49 -52.76 -15.66
CA LYS A 2 -43.00 -51.55 -16.28
C LYS A 2 -41.57 -51.30 -15.69
N LEU A 3 -40.59 -51.40 -16.59
CA LEU A 3 -39.15 -51.09 -16.23
C LEU A 3 -38.98 -49.58 -16.01
N PHE A 4 -38.62 -49.20 -14.81
CA PHE A 4 -38.09 -47.85 -14.50
C PHE A 4 -36.61 -47.81 -14.88
N LYS A 5 -36.23 -46.91 -15.81
CA LYS A 5 -34.84 -46.56 -16.08
C LYS A 5 -34.42 -45.48 -15.06
N PRO A 6 -33.27 -45.60 -14.38
CA PRO A 6 -32.81 -44.53 -13.54
C PRO A 6 -32.21 -43.38 -14.38
N LEU A 7 -32.66 -42.17 -14.12
CA LEU A 7 -32.11 -40.94 -14.66
C LEU A 7 -30.83 -40.62 -13.89
N VAL A 8 -29.67 -40.79 -14.52
CA VAL A 8 -28.40 -40.37 -13.96
C VAL A 8 -28.29 -38.87 -14.16
N LEU A 9 -28.44 -38.11 -13.06
CA LEU A 9 -28.18 -36.66 -13.02
C LEU A 9 -26.70 -36.45 -12.98
N LEU A 10 -26.10 -36.06 -14.12
CA LEU A 10 -24.68 -35.65 -14.20
C LEU A 10 -24.55 -34.24 -13.62
N ALA A 11 -24.12 -34.15 -12.35
CA ALA A 11 -23.77 -32.87 -11.74
C ALA A 11 -22.45 -32.37 -12.37
N LEU A 12 -22.54 -31.42 -13.28
CA LEU A 12 -21.36 -30.66 -13.71
C LEU A 12 -20.87 -29.85 -12.52
N LEU A 13 -19.78 -30.30 -11.91
CA LEU A 13 -18.95 -29.49 -11.02
C LEU A 13 -18.28 -28.41 -11.87
N LEU A 14 -18.85 -27.21 -11.89
CA LEU A 14 -18.15 -26.02 -12.35
C LEU A 14 -17.01 -25.77 -11.37
N ALA A 15 -15.79 -26.18 -11.74
CA ALA A 15 -14.59 -25.72 -11.07
C ALA A 15 -14.54 -24.18 -11.16
N PRO A 16 -14.21 -23.45 -10.07
CA PRO A 16 -14.00 -22.04 -10.17
C PRO A 16 -12.89 -21.78 -11.18
N ALA A 17 -13.17 -20.97 -12.19
CA ALA A 17 -12.17 -20.55 -13.15
C ALA A 17 -11.07 -19.85 -12.39
N ALA A 18 -9.85 -20.41 -12.39
CA ALA A 18 -8.67 -19.73 -11.89
C ALA A 18 -8.57 -18.39 -12.62
N ALA A 19 -8.49 -17.30 -11.88
CA ALA A 19 -8.23 -16.01 -12.45
C ALA A 19 -6.96 -16.10 -13.30
N PRO A 20 -6.94 -15.55 -14.53
CA PRO A 20 -5.76 -15.64 -15.37
C PRO A 20 -4.60 -14.92 -14.67
N ALA A 21 -3.45 -15.59 -14.57
CA ALA A 21 -2.21 -14.98 -14.09
C ALA A 21 -1.95 -13.75 -14.95
N MET A 22 -1.82 -12.59 -14.31
CA MET A 22 -1.55 -11.32 -15.01
C MET A 22 -0.14 -11.36 -15.61
N THR A 23 -0.06 -11.75 -16.88
CA THR A 23 1.15 -11.65 -17.69
C THR A 23 1.11 -10.35 -18.49
N GLY A 24 1.77 -9.31 -18.03
CA GLY A 24 1.92 -8.09 -18.82
C GLY A 24 2.29 -6.85 -18.01
N ASP A 25 3.13 -6.00 -18.59
CA ASP A 25 3.61 -4.73 -18.02
C ASP A 25 2.57 -3.61 -17.99
N LYS A 26 1.29 -3.89 -18.26
CA LYS A 26 0.23 -2.86 -18.27
C LYS A 26 -0.65 -3.01 -17.06
N ALA A 27 -0.86 -1.90 -16.36
CA ALA A 27 -1.89 -1.81 -15.34
C ALA A 27 -3.26 -1.97 -16.00
N GLU A 28 -4.14 -2.81 -15.42
CA GLU A 28 -5.43 -3.15 -15.99
C GLU A 28 -6.56 -2.78 -15.03
N LEU A 29 -7.68 -2.36 -15.61
CA LEU A 29 -8.92 -2.14 -14.88
C LEU A 29 -9.74 -3.44 -14.90
N GLN A 30 -9.76 -4.15 -13.79
CA GLN A 30 -10.50 -5.40 -13.62
C GLN A 30 -11.95 -5.12 -13.19
N LYS A 31 -12.94 -5.57 -13.95
CA LYS A 31 -14.34 -5.49 -13.54
C LYS A 31 -14.62 -6.49 -12.41
N LEU A 32 -15.15 -6.00 -11.28
CA LEU A 32 -15.51 -6.80 -10.11
C LEU A 32 -17.02 -7.07 -10.03
N ALA A 33 -17.81 -6.06 -10.35
CA ALA A 33 -19.25 -6.09 -10.42
C ALA A 33 -19.74 -5.03 -11.41
N ASP A 34 -21.05 -4.90 -11.58
CA ASP A 34 -21.58 -3.86 -12.47
C ASP A 34 -21.26 -2.47 -11.91
N GLY A 35 -20.52 -1.67 -12.68
CA GLY A 35 -20.04 -0.37 -12.29
C GLY A 35 -18.97 -0.36 -11.17
N VAL A 36 -18.37 -1.50 -10.82
CA VAL A 36 -17.30 -1.57 -9.82
C VAL A 36 -16.07 -2.25 -10.41
N TYR A 37 -14.93 -1.56 -10.31
CA TYR A 37 -13.67 -2.01 -10.92
C TYR A 37 -12.51 -1.83 -9.94
N ALA A 38 -11.54 -2.75 -9.98
CA ALA A 38 -10.24 -2.58 -9.34
C ALA A 38 -9.19 -2.22 -10.38
N PHE A 39 -8.37 -1.23 -10.09
CA PHE A 39 -7.14 -0.94 -10.81
C PHE A 39 -5.97 -1.46 -9.99
N VAL A 40 -5.29 -2.48 -10.51
CA VAL A 40 -4.18 -3.11 -9.78
C VAL A 40 -2.91 -2.35 -10.09
N GLY A 41 -2.41 -1.62 -9.09
CA GLY A 41 -1.22 -0.78 -9.21
C GLY A 41 0.05 -1.60 -9.45
N LYS A 42 0.97 -1.02 -10.21
CA LYS A 42 2.30 -1.55 -10.49
C LYS A 42 3.38 -0.71 -9.80
N ARG A 43 4.62 -1.17 -9.84
CA ARG A 43 5.78 -0.42 -9.33
C ARG A 43 5.59 0.13 -7.91
N ASN A 44 4.89 -0.62 -7.05
CA ASN A 44 4.52 -0.29 -5.68
C ASN A 44 3.44 0.78 -5.49
N ASP A 45 2.76 1.21 -6.52
CA ASP A 45 1.53 1.97 -6.33
C ASP A 45 0.46 1.10 -5.67
N ALA A 46 -0.38 1.73 -4.88
CA ALA A 46 -1.52 1.07 -4.30
C ALA A 46 -2.56 0.71 -5.36
N ASN A 47 -3.36 -0.29 -5.06
CA ASN A 47 -4.55 -0.58 -5.84
C ASN A 47 -5.59 0.54 -5.65
N ALA A 48 -6.38 0.79 -6.70
CA ALA A 48 -7.50 1.71 -6.62
C ALA A 48 -8.82 0.97 -6.84
N LEU A 49 -9.90 1.45 -6.20
CA LEU A 49 -11.26 0.97 -6.48
C LEU A 49 -12.06 2.07 -7.16
N VAL A 50 -12.63 1.75 -8.34
CA VAL A 50 -13.45 2.67 -9.14
C VAL A 50 -14.91 2.27 -9.00
N ILE A 51 -15.73 3.14 -8.44
CA ILE A 51 -17.15 2.91 -8.18
C ILE A 51 -17.94 3.89 -9.02
N VAL A 52 -18.51 3.40 -10.12
CA VAL A 52 -19.36 4.18 -11.02
C VAL A 52 -20.78 4.27 -10.44
N THR A 53 -21.31 5.47 -10.37
CA THR A 53 -22.67 5.75 -9.88
C THR A 53 -23.44 6.59 -10.89
N THR A 54 -24.73 6.80 -10.71
CA THR A 54 -25.52 7.70 -11.59
C THR A 54 -25.20 9.19 -11.36
N GLN A 55 -24.40 9.52 -10.35
CA GLN A 55 -24.03 10.90 -10.00
C GLN A 55 -22.54 11.19 -10.11
N GLY A 56 -21.78 10.34 -10.80
CA GLY A 56 -20.33 10.45 -10.93
C GLY A 56 -19.58 9.28 -10.30
N VAL A 57 -18.28 9.34 -10.34
CA VAL A 57 -17.40 8.27 -9.83
C VAL A 57 -16.95 8.57 -8.41
N VAL A 58 -16.96 7.54 -7.56
CA VAL A 58 -16.20 7.51 -6.30
C VAL A 58 -14.95 6.69 -6.56
N LEU A 59 -13.79 7.32 -6.39
CA LEU A 59 -12.48 6.71 -6.56
C LEU A 59 -11.87 6.48 -5.17
N VAL A 60 -11.38 5.26 -4.90
CA VAL A 60 -10.64 4.92 -3.69
C VAL A 60 -9.19 4.77 -4.05
N ASP A 61 -8.33 5.54 -3.43
CA ASP A 61 -6.90 5.70 -3.70
C ASP A 61 -6.55 6.13 -5.13
N THR A 62 -5.39 6.71 -5.30
CA THR A 62 -5.02 7.40 -6.55
C THR A 62 -3.65 7.00 -7.09
N GLY A 63 -2.89 6.17 -6.35
CA GLY A 63 -1.50 5.86 -6.67
C GLY A 63 -0.55 7.04 -6.44
N ASN A 64 0.70 6.85 -6.78
CA ASN A 64 1.77 7.84 -6.68
C ASN A 64 2.62 7.94 -7.94
N ASN A 65 2.51 6.95 -8.82
CA ASN A 65 3.22 6.91 -10.08
C ASN A 65 2.43 7.69 -11.16
N PRO A 66 2.84 8.91 -11.56
CA PRO A 66 2.09 9.73 -12.50
C PRO A 66 1.70 9.02 -13.80
N PRO A 67 2.56 8.23 -14.47
CA PRO A 67 2.15 7.45 -15.63
C PRO A 67 0.98 6.49 -15.35
N GLU A 68 1.02 5.75 -14.24
CA GLU A 68 -0.07 4.81 -13.88
C GLU A 68 -1.34 5.55 -13.48
N THR A 69 -1.24 6.65 -12.72
CA THR A 69 -2.40 7.47 -12.37
C THR A 69 -3.09 8.06 -13.60
N ARG A 70 -2.32 8.43 -14.65
CA ARG A 70 -2.91 8.86 -15.94
C ARG A 70 -3.61 7.72 -16.66
N ILE A 71 -3.06 6.51 -16.61
CA ILE A 71 -3.69 5.31 -17.16
C ILE A 71 -4.99 5.01 -16.40
N LEU A 72 -4.98 5.06 -15.08
CA LEU A 72 -6.18 4.93 -14.25
C LEU A 72 -7.26 5.93 -14.68
N ARG A 73 -6.90 7.20 -14.85
CA ARG A 73 -7.83 8.24 -15.29
C ARG A 73 -8.40 7.94 -16.68
N GLN A 74 -7.57 7.51 -17.63
CA GLN A 74 -8.03 7.13 -18.98
C GLN A 74 -9.00 5.95 -18.94
N HIS A 75 -8.75 4.95 -18.07
CA HIS A 75 -9.66 3.83 -17.89
C HIS A 75 -11.00 4.26 -17.30
N ILE A 76 -11.00 5.18 -16.33
CA ILE A 76 -12.24 5.73 -15.76
C ILE A 76 -13.04 6.43 -16.86
N GLU A 77 -12.39 7.27 -17.65
CA GLU A 77 -13.02 7.97 -18.79
C GLU A 77 -13.60 7.00 -19.83
N ALA A 78 -12.90 5.88 -20.10
CA ALA A 78 -13.33 4.88 -21.06
C ALA A 78 -14.54 4.05 -20.59
N VAL A 79 -14.66 3.76 -19.29
CA VAL A 79 -15.76 2.91 -18.77
C VAL A 79 -17.02 3.69 -18.42
N THR A 80 -16.96 5.01 -18.20
CA THR A 80 -18.13 5.74 -17.74
C THR A 80 -18.35 7.12 -18.37
N GLY A 81 -17.34 7.83 -18.82
CA GLY A 81 -17.46 9.21 -19.26
C GLY A 81 -17.92 10.20 -18.16
N GLN A 82 -18.14 9.73 -16.92
CA GLN A 82 -18.56 10.59 -15.82
C GLN A 82 -17.34 11.10 -15.03
N PRO A 83 -17.42 12.31 -14.45
CA PRO A 83 -16.31 12.85 -13.66
C PRO A 83 -16.15 12.10 -12.33
N VAL A 84 -14.90 12.04 -11.86
CA VAL A 84 -14.63 11.67 -10.45
C VAL A 84 -15.14 12.81 -9.56
N ARG A 85 -16.09 12.50 -8.68
CA ARG A 85 -16.69 13.46 -7.75
C ARG A 85 -16.13 13.37 -6.34
N TYR A 86 -15.77 12.15 -5.95
CA TYR A 86 -15.20 11.87 -4.64
C TYR A 86 -13.94 11.04 -4.80
N VAL A 87 -12.92 11.41 -4.04
CA VAL A 87 -11.69 10.63 -3.87
C VAL A 87 -11.60 10.25 -2.41
N VAL A 88 -11.67 8.97 -2.11
CA VAL A 88 -11.46 8.43 -0.77
C VAL A 88 -9.99 8.02 -0.67
N ILE A 89 -9.24 8.54 0.27
CA ILE A 89 -7.89 8.13 0.55
C ILE A 89 -7.88 7.24 1.79
N THR A 90 -7.41 6.01 1.62
CA THR A 90 -7.45 5.00 2.69
C THR A 90 -6.40 5.23 3.76
N GLN A 91 -5.30 5.91 3.44
CA GLN A 91 -4.20 6.19 4.36
C GLN A 91 -3.32 7.34 3.87
N ASN A 92 -2.36 7.79 4.69
CA ASN A 92 -1.52 8.95 4.40
C ASN A 92 -0.29 8.65 3.53
N HIS A 93 0.00 7.40 3.16
CA HIS A 93 1.15 7.08 2.34
C HIS A 93 1.02 7.61 0.91
N GLY A 94 2.16 8.01 0.33
CA GLY A 94 2.21 8.66 -0.98
C GLY A 94 1.72 7.78 -2.12
N ASP A 95 1.94 6.47 -2.05
CA ASP A 95 1.48 5.49 -3.05
C ASP A 95 -0.05 5.31 -3.09
N HIS A 96 -0.77 5.78 -2.07
CA HIS A 96 -2.23 5.86 -2.04
C HIS A 96 -2.77 7.25 -2.45
N SER A 97 -2.08 8.31 -2.05
CA SER A 97 -2.57 9.68 -2.13
C SER A 97 -1.90 10.55 -3.22
N GLY A 98 -0.73 10.15 -3.70
CA GLY A 98 0.13 10.99 -4.55
C GLY A 98 -0.47 11.33 -5.92
N GLY A 99 -1.43 10.55 -6.42
CA GLY A 99 -2.17 10.83 -7.66
C GLY A 99 -3.37 11.77 -7.51
N THR A 100 -3.72 12.16 -6.27
CA THR A 100 -4.88 13.02 -5.97
C THR A 100 -4.94 14.29 -6.84
N PRO A 101 -3.82 14.99 -7.16
CA PRO A 101 -3.86 16.17 -7.99
C PRO A 101 -4.42 15.99 -9.40
N LEU A 102 -4.50 14.77 -9.92
CA LEU A 102 -5.16 14.52 -11.22
C LEU A 102 -6.69 14.54 -11.13
N PHE A 103 -7.25 14.44 -9.93
CA PHE A 103 -8.69 14.35 -9.71
C PHE A 103 -9.24 15.53 -8.90
N SER A 104 -8.49 16.06 -7.96
CA SER A 104 -8.90 17.19 -7.12
C SER A 104 -8.06 18.44 -7.40
N PRO A 105 -8.69 19.66 -7.53
CA PRO A 105 -10.09 19.83 -7.80
C PRO A 105 -10.48 19.33 -9.21
N PRO A 106 -11.74 18.99 -9.51
CA PRO A 106 -12.95 19.35 -8.76
C PRO A 106 -13.46 18.30 -7.75
N ALA A 107 -12.83 17.11 -7.65
CA ALA A 107 -13.32 16.09 -6.75
C ALA A 107 -13.16 16.49 -5.28
N THR A 108 -14.14 16.13 -4.45
CA THR A 108 -14.05 16.23 -2.99
C THR A 108 -13.21 15.07 -2.45
N VAL A 109 -12.19 15.38 -1.67
CA VAL A 109 -11.33 14.38 -1.02
C VAL A 109 -11.91 14.02 0.34
N ILE A 110 -12.02 12.72 0.62
CA ILE A 110 -12.56 12.19 1.87
C ILE A 110 -11.47 11.36 2.55
N VAL A 111 -11.20 11.66 3.81
CA VAL A 111 -10.12 11.02 4.59
C VAL A 111 -10.56 10.80 6.04
N GLN A 112 -9.85 9.93 6.73
CA GLN A 112 -9.99 9.84 8.20
C GLN A 112 -9.33 11.07 8.88
N ASP A 113 -9.80 11.46 10.06
CA ASP A 113 -9.36 12.68 10.79
C ASP A 113 -7.84 12.69 11.03
N ARG A 114 -7.23 11.54 11.29
CA ARG A 114 -5.78 11.44 11.48
C ARG A 114 -5.03 11.74 10.19
N VAL A 115 -5.49 11.22 9.06
CA VAL A 115 -4.90 11.50 7.75
C VAL A 115 -5.01 12.99 7.42
N ALA A 116 -6.17 13.61 7.69
CA ALA A 116 -6.36 15.05 7.49
C ALA A 116 -5.37 15.88 8.33
N LYS A 117 -5.14 15.49 9.58
CA LYS A 117 -4.18 16.13 10.47
C LYS A 117 -2.75 15.99 9.98
N ASP A 118 -2.35 14.78 9.58
CA ASP A 118 -1.00 14.51 9.09
C ASP A 118 -0.74 15.27 7.78
N TRP A 119 -1.74 15.34 6.89
CA TRP A 119 -1.64 16.13 5.66
C TRP A 119 -1.50 17.63 5.92
N ALA A 120 -2.19 18.16 6.91
CA ALA A 120 -2.05 19.57 7.26
C ALA A 120 -0.61 19.92 7.65
N ALA A 121 0.08 19.01 8.35
CA ALA A 121 1.48 19.17 8.73
C ALA A 121 2.43 19.01 7.54
N MET A 122 2.15 18.10 6.60
CA MET A 122 3.01 17.80 5.45
C MET A 122 2.67 18.61 4.19
N LYS A 123 1.61 19.42 4.22
CA LYS A 123 1.04 20.15 3.08
C LYS A 123 2.06 20.86 2.19
N PRO A 124 3.01 21.69 2.72
CA PRO A 124 3.95 22.41 1.87
C PRO A 124 4.85 21.48 1.04
N TYR A 125 5.32 20.41 1.65
CA TYR A 125 6.18 19.42 1.00
C TYR A 125 5.39 18.65 -0.09
N GLN A 126 4.19 18.17 0.24
CA GLN A 126 3.36 17.43 -0.71
C GLN A 126 2.99 18.26 -1.92
N ILE A 127 2.61 19.53 -1.76
CA ILE A 127 2.29 20.40 -2.89
C ILE A 127 3.49 20.57 -3.79
N LYS A 128 4.68 20.82 -3.25
CA LYS A 128 5.93 20.93 -4.03
C LYS A 128 6.22 19.64 -4.80
N SER A 129 6.09 18.51 -4.15
CA SER A 129 6.26 17.18 -4.77
C SER A 129 5.24 16.94 -5.89
N TRP A 130 3.96 17.25 -5.67
CA TRP A 130 2.92 17.12 -6.68
C TRP A 130 3.10 18.08 -7.85
N GLN A 131 3.53 19.31 -7.65
CA GLN A 131 3.85 20.25 -8.73
C GLN A 131 4.92 19.68 -9.67
N LYS A 132 5.92 18.99 -9.09
CA LYS A 132 6.97 18.34 -9.86
C LYS A 132 6.48 17.09 -10.60
N ARG A 133 5.68 16.24 -9.95
CA ARG A 133 5.19 14.98 -10.53
C ARG A 133 4.09 15.16 -11.56
N PHE A 134 3.26 16.19 -11.43
CA PHE A 134 2.13 16.50 -12.29
C PHE A 134 2.32 17.89 -12.91
N ALA A 135 3.35 18.03 -13.74
CA ALA A 135 3.73 19.31 -14.34
C ALA A 135 2.58 19.99 -15.11
N GLU A 136 1.68 19.20 -15.70
CA GLU A 136 0.47 19.72 -16.39
C GLU A 136 -0.52 20.42 -15.48
N ARG A 137 -0.39 20.25 -14.16
CA ARG A 137 -1.22 20.89 -13.14
C ARG A 137 -0.43 21.82 -12.22
N ALA A 138 0.85 22.00 -12.45
CA ALA A 138 1.72 22.77 -11.56
C ALA A 138 1.18 24.19 -11.32
N ASP A 139 0.63 24.86 -12.34
CA ASP A 139 0.07 26.21 -12.20
C ASP A 139 -1.24 26.21 -11.38
N ALA A 140 -2.10 25.23 -11.58
CA ALA A 140 -3.31 25.08 -10.76
C ALA A 140 -2.96 24.82 -9.29
N LEU A 141 -1.91 24.03 -9.02
CA LEU A 141 -1.45 23.70 -7.66
C LEU A 141 -0.73 24.88 -6.97
N LYS A 142 -0.35 25.94 -7.69
CA LYS A 142 0.14 27.18 -7.08
C LYS A 142 -0.94 27.99 -6.39
N SER A 143 -2.14 28.01 -6.97
CA SER A 143 -3.26 28.85 -6.54
C SER A 143 -4.34 28.08 -5.78
N VAL A 144 -4.47 26.78 -6.03
CA VAL A 144 -5.48 25.91 -5.43
C VAL A 144 -4.78 24.76 -4.72
N ASN A 145 -5.05 24.66 -3.44
CA ASN A 145 -4.62 23.51 -2.66
C ASN A 145 -5.64 22.37 -2.80
N PRO A 146 -5.31 21.25 -3.42
CA PRO A 146 -6.23 20.14 -3.59
C PRO A 146 -6.75 19.56 -2.26
N LEU A 147 -6.11 19.88 -1.13
CA LEU A 147 -6.54 19.49 0.21
C LEU A 147 -7.53 20.48 0.85
N ASP A 148 -7.86 21.60 0.20
CA ASP A 148 -8.84 22.56 0.73
C ASP A 148 -10.29 22.05 0.61
N THR A 149 -10.52 21.00 -0.19
CA THR A 149 -11.83 20.34 -0.36
C THR A 149 -11.89 19.00 0.37
N VAL A 150 -11.31 18.92 1.55
CA VAL A 150 -11.26 17.70 2.37
C VAL A 150 -12.47 17.62 3.26
N VAL A 151 -13.14 16.47 3.23
CA VAL A 151 -14.12 16.04 4.23
C VAL A 151 -13.45 14.98 5.09
N SER A 152 -13.38 15.18 6.38
CA SER A 152 -12.83 14.19 7.30
C SER A 152 -13.91 13.54 8.17
N PHE A 153 -13.61 12.35 8.68
CA PHE A 153 -14.50 11.60 9.58
C PHE A 153 -13.67 10.85 10.64
N SER A 154 -14.29 10.58 11.81
CA SER A 154 -13.62 9.90 12.93
C SER A 154 -13.63 8.38 12.78
N ASP A 155 -14.81 7.76 12.84
CA ASP A 155 -14.93 6.31 12.96
C ASP A 155 -15.53 5.65 11.72
N ARG A 156 -16.63 6.21 11.23
CA ARG A 156 -17.37 5.67 10.10
C ARG A 156 -18.07 6.78 9.33
N LEU A 157 -18.04 6.68 8.02
CA LEU A 157 -18.82 7.53 7.13
C LEU A 157 -19.54 6.65 6.11
N THR A 158 -20.82 6.91 5.86
CA THR A 158 -21.55 6.23 4.78
C THR A 158 -21.90 7.24 3.70
N LEU A 159 -21.48 6.95 2.48
CA LEU A 159 -21.84 7.72 1.31
C LEU A 159 -23.02 7.04 0.61
N HIS A 160 -24.07 7.84 0.37
CA HIS A 160 -25.19 7.45 -0.50
C HIS A 160 -25.08 8.27 -1.78
N VAL A 161 -24.53 7.69 -2.83
CA VAL A 161 -24.21 8.40 -4.07
C VAL A 161 -24.78 7.61 -5.26
N GLY A 162 -25.67 8.23 -6.02
CA GLY A 162 -26.20 7.71 -7.26
C GLY A 162 -26.73 6.27 -7.18
N GLY A 163 -27.46 5.95 -6.10
CA GLY A 163 -28.07 4.64 -5.86
C GLY A 163 -27.15 3.61 -5.18
N ARG A 164 -25.90 3.96 -4.87
CA ARG A 164 -24.97 3.08 -4.15
C ARG A 164 -24.79 3.50 -2.69
N THR A 165 -24.61 2.52 -1.85
CA THR A 165 -24.19 2.68 -0.45
C THR A 165 -22.73 2.24 -0.33
N ILE A 166 -21.87 3.13 0.15
CA ILE A 166 -20.44 2.91 0.31
C ILE A 166 -20.09 3.27 1.76
N ALA A 167 -19.66 2.29 2.53
CA ALA A 167 -19.25 2.51 3.91
C ALA A 167 -17.73 2.67 3.99
N LEU A 168 -17.29 3.77 4.57
CA LEU A 168 -15.90 4.04 4.92
C LEU A 168 -15.75 3.69 6.40
N ILE A 169 -14.85 2.79 6.72
CA ILE A 169 -14.68 2.21 8.04
C ILE A 169 -13.25 2.48 8.50
N TYR A 170 -13.09 3.29 9.52
CA TYR A 170 -11.83 3.40 10.22
C TYR A 170 -11.54 2.09 10.95
N VAL A 171 -10.38 1.50 10.67
CA VAL A 171 -10.07 0.16 11.17
C VAL A 171 -9.13 0.14 12.36
N ASP A 172 -8.66 1.27 12.84
CA ASP A 172 -7.78 1.40 14.01
C ASP A 172 -6.36 1.92 13.67
N ASP A 173 -5.71 2.55 14.67
CA ASP A 173 -4.33 3.06 14.57
C ASP A 173 -3.25 2.01 14.89
N THR A 174 -3.66 0.79 15.19
CA THR A 174 -2.72 -0.23 15.70
C THR A 174 -1.81 -0.84 14.66
N TYR A 175 -2.07 -0.58 13.38
CA TYR A 175 -1.20 -0.98 12.28
C TYR A 175 -0.70 0.23 11.47
N ASN A 176 -1.60 1.08 11.00
CA ASN A 176 -1.23 2.34 10.36
C ASN A 176 -2.24 3.43 10.78
N PRO A 177 -1.78 4.55 11.33
CA PRO A 177 -2.69 5.59 11.81
C PRO A 177 -3.60 6.13 10.71
N GLY A 178 -4.90 6.11 10.94
CA GLY A 178 -5.90 6.64 10.02
C GLY A 178 -6.33 5.69 8.91
N ASP A 179 -5.98 4.41 8.98
CA ASP A 179 -6.38 3.42 7.99
C ASP A 179 -7.89 3.29 7.83
N VAL A 180 -8.35 3.27 6.58
CA VAL A 180 -9.75 3.16 6.18
C VAL A 180 -9.94 1.97 5.25
N ALA A 181 -10.88 1.10 5.60
CA ALA A 181 -11.43 0.13 4.68
C ALA A 181 -12.68 0.69 4.00
N VAL A 182 -12.91 0.31 2.73
CA VAL A 182 -14.09 0.73 1.97
C VAL A 182 -14.94 -0.49 1.65
N TRP A 183 -16.17 -0.48 2.13
CA TRP A 183 -17.10 -1.59 2.03
C TRP A 183 -18.31 -1.26 1.17
N LEU A 184 -18.59 -2.10 0.18
CA LEU A 184 -19.78 -2.06 -0.65
C LEU A 184 -20.71 -3.21 -0.24
N PRO A 185 -21.70 -2.94 0.63
CA PRO A 185 -22.51 -4.02 1.22
C PRO A 185 -23.38 -4.78 0.22
N ALA A 186 -23.89 -4.12 -0.82
CA ALA A 186 -24.73 -4.76 -1.84
C ALA A 186 -23.92 -5.73 -2.71
N GLU A 187 -22.73 -5.36 -3.10
CA GLU A 187 -21.84 -6.14 -3.94
C GLU A 187 -20.97 -7.11 -3.13
N ARG A 188 -20.88 -6.91 -1.82
CA ARG A 188 -19.98 -7.61 -0.92
C ARG A 188 -18.51 -7.50 -1.35
N ILE A 189 -18.11 -6.29 -1.79
CA ILE A 189 -16.76 -5.95 -2.19
C ILE A 189 -16.13 -5.11 -1.08
N LEU A 190 -14.94 -5.51 -0.66
CA LEU A 190 -14.13 -4.82 0.34
C LEU A 190 -12.82 -4.34 -0.27
N HIS A 191 -12.55 -3.05 -0.21
CA HIS A 191 -11.17 -2.55 -0.29
C HIS A 191 -10.62 -2.52 1.13
N ALA A 192 -9.62 -3.38 1.39
CA ALA A 192 -9.19 -3.67 2.75
C ALA A 192 -8.24 -2.62 3.36
N GLY A 193 -7.97 -1.52 2.64
CA GLY A 193 -6.95 -0.55 3.09
C GLY A 193 -5.60 -1.23 3.24
N PHE A 194 -4.76 -0.71 4.13
CA PHE A 194 -3.41 -1.24 4.37
C PHE A 194 -3.40 -2.60 5.08
N ALA A 195 -4.50 -3.02 5.69
CA ALA A 195 -4.63 -4.36 6.28
C ALA A 195 -4.68 -5.49 5.22
N GLY A 196 -4.84 -5.17 3.93
CA GLY A 196 -4.96 -6.15 2.85
C GLY A 196 -3.65 -6.39 2.10
N TYR A 197 -3.14 -7.62 2.21
CA TYR A 197 -1.99 -8.11 1.43
C TYR A 197 -2.32 -9.45 0.82
N ILE A 198 -2.07 -9.62 -0.47
CA ILE A 198 -2.26 -10.89 -1.18
C ILE A 198 -1.00 -11.20 -1.99
N GLY A 199 -0.41 -12.37 -1.76
CA GLY A 199 0.80 -12.80 -2.44
C GLY A 199 2.06 -11.98 -2.12
N ARG A 200 2.05 -11.24 -1.00
CA ARG A 200 3.15 -10.38 -0.57
C ARG A 200 3.33 -10.44 0.93
N HIS A 201 4.56 -10.40 1.40
CA HIS A 201 4.86 -10.24 2.81
C HIS A 201 4.43 -8.84 3.29
N PRO A 202 3.63 -8.72 4.34
CA PRO A 202 3.14 -7.43 4.83
C PRO A 202 4.29 -6.55 5.34
N ASP A 203 4.14 -5.24 5.18
CA ASP A 203 5.10 -4.24 5.67
C ASP A 203 4.78 -3.88 7.12
N ILE A 204 5.21 -4.70 8.07
CA ILE A 204 4.92 -4.50 9.49
C ILE A 204 6.18 -3.95 10.16
N ARG A 205 6.23 -2.63 10.32
CA ARG A 205 7.38 -1.93 10.90
C ARG A 205 6.93 -0.91 11.93
N PRO A 206 7.43 -1.00 13.17
CA PRO A 206 7.06 -0.06 14.22
C PRO A 206 7.65 1.34 14.00
N ASP A 207 8.76 1.43 13.27
CA ASP A 207 9.50 2.64 12.99
C ASP A 207 8.85 3.55 11.93
N TYR A 208 8.01 3.01 11.07
CA TYR A 208 7.40 3.73 9.95
C TYR A 208 5.88 3.91 10.09
N SER A 209 5.17 2.84 10.42
CA SER A 209 3.71 2.81 10.41
C SER A 209 3.07 2.60 11.79
N HIS A 210 3.83 2.59 12.88
CA HIS A 210 3.37 2.16 14.21
C HIS A 210 2.82 0.72 14.22
N GLY A 211 3.09 -0.03 13.14
CA GLY A 211 2.47 -1.31 12.86
C GLY A 211 2.79 -2.37 13.87
N THR A 212 1.75 -3.05 14.33
CA THR A 212 1.86 -4.23 15.18
C THR A 212 1.13 -5.40 14.54
N THR A 213 1.66 -6.61 14.75
CA THR A 213 0.96 -7.82 14.27
C THR A 213 -0.34 -8.06 15.06
N THR A 214 -0.39 -7.67 16.32
CA THR A 214 -1.62 -7.72 17.14
C THR A 214 -2.69 -6.78 16.59
N GLY A 215 -2.32 -5.57 16.23
CA GLY A 215 -3.23 -4.61 15.62
C GLY A 215 -3.75 -5.08 14.28
N MET A 216 -2.87 -5.58 13.42
CA MET A 216 -3.27 -6.12 12.14
C MET A 216 -4.25 -7.31 12.26
N LEU A 217 -4.01 -8.22 13.22
CA LEU A 217 -4.95 -9.32 13.50
C LEU A 217 -6.34 -8.80 13.90
N LYS A 218 -6.40 -7.76 14.75
CA LYS A 218 -7.67 -7.12 15.14
C LYS A 218 -8.38 -6.47 13.97
N GLN A 219 -7.64 -5.80 13.07
CA GLN A 219 -8.20 -5.25 11.85
C GLN A 219 -8.78 -6.34 10.95
N LEU A 220 -8.02 -7.43 10.72
CA LEU A 220 -8.46 -8.58 9.93
C LEU A 220 -9.72 -9.24 10.51
N GLU A 221 -9.85 -9.35 11.82
CA GLU A 221 -11.06 -9.84 12.49
C GLU A 221 -12.26 -8.93 12.16
N THR A 222 -12.09 -7.61 12.31
CA THR A 222 -13.13 -6.61 11.99
C THR A 222 -13.58 -6.69 10.53
N LEU A 223 -12.62 -6.81 9.61
CA LEU A 223 -12.89 -6.87 8.18
C LEU A 223 -13.52 -8.22 7.76
N SER A 224 -13.09 -9.31 8.37
CA SER A 224 -13.65 -10.65 8.13
C SER A 224 -15.12 -10.76 8.57
N ALA A 225 -15.51 -10.03 9.61
CA ALA A 225 -16.89 -9.98 10.08
C ALA A 225 -17.88 -9.33 9.08
N LEU A 226 -17.37 -8.61 8.06
CA LEU A 226 -18.17 -8.09 6.96
C LEU A 226 -18.55 -9.19 5.95
N HIS A 227 -17.90 -10.33 5.99
CA HIS A 227 -18.04 -11.45 5.06
C HIS A 227 -17.96 -11.04 3.58
N PRO A 228 -16.86 -10.40 3.13
CA PRO A 228 -16.72 -10.00 1.75
C PRO A 228 -16.66 -11.22 0.81
N ASN A 229 -17.17 -11.06 -0.43
CA ASN A 229 -16.95 -12.05 -1.48
C ASN A 229 -15.68 -11.73 -2.29
N ILE A 230 -15.36 -10.45 -2.41
CA ILE A 230 -14.21 -9.95 -3.14
C ILE A 230 -13.43 -9.01 -2.21
N VAL A 231 -12.12 -9.20 -2.17
CA VAL A 231 -11.19 -8.35 -1.41
C VAL A 231 -10.20 -7.70 -2.37
N VAL A 232 -10.22 -6.38 -2.39
CA VAL A 232 -9.20 -5.57 -3.07
C VAL A 232 -8.16 -5.17 -2.01
N PRO A 233 -6.94 -5.71 -2.05
CA PRO A 233 -5.91 -5.37 -1.08
C PRO A 233 -5.31 -4.00 -1.41
N ALA A 234 -4.58 -3.42 -0.46
CA ALA A 234 -3.75 -2.24 -0.73
C ALA A 234 -2.76 -2.52 -1.87
N HIS A 235 -2.17 -3.70 -1.86
CA HIS A 235 -1.20 -4.15 -2.85
C HIS A 235 -1.38 -5.62 -3.19
N GLY A 236 -1.11 -5.96 -4.44
CA GLY A 236 -1.21 -7.32 -4.94
C GLY A 236 -2.50 -7.57 -5.72
N PRO A 237 -2.76 -8.82 -6.14
CA PRO A 237 -3.93 -9.16 -6.95
C PRO A 237 -5.23 -9.03 -6.14
N VAL A 238 -6.33 -8.84 -6.85
CA VAL A 238 -7.67 -8.97 -6.26
C VAL A 238 -7.90 -10.42 -5.85
N GLY A 239 -8.46 -10.63 -4.67
CA GLY A 239 -8.77 -11.94 -4.12
C GLY A 239 -10.21 -12.06 -3.64
N ASP A 240 -10.48 -13.15 -2.98
CA ASP A 240 -11.75 -13.47 -2.33
C ASP A 240 -11.66 -13.40 -0.80
N ALA A 241 -12.68 -13.88 -0.09
CA ALA A 241 -12.73 -13.87 1.37
C ALA A 241 -11.57 -14.65 2.02
N THR A 242 -10.97 -15.62 1.31
CA THR A 242 -9.85 -16.42 1.85
C THR A 242 -8.58 -15.57 2.04
N ALA A 243 -8.49 -14.43 1.35
CA ALA A 243 -7.35 -13.52 1.49
C ALA A 243 -7.16 -13.03 2.94
N LEU A 244 -8.26 -12.70 3.62
CA LEU A 244 -8.21 -12.23 5.01
C LEU A 244 -7.82 -13.35 5.97
N SER A 245 -8.37 -14.56 5.79
CA SER A 245 -7.99 -15.71 6.61
C SER A 245 -6.56 -16.18 6.34
N THR A 246 -6.12 -16.18 5.08
CA THR A 246 -4.73 -16.50 4.72
C THR A 246 -3.73 -15.56 5.40
N LEU A 247 -4.03 -14.25 5.40
CA LEU A 247 -3.18 -13.29 6.08
C LEU A 247 -3.23 -13.44 7.61
N THR A 248 -4.39 -13.80 8.16
CA THR A 248 -4.54 -14.14 9.59
C THR A 248 -3.65 -15.34 9.94
N ASP A 249 -3.72 -16.42 9.16
CA ASP A 249 -2.91 -17.62 9.37
C ASP A 249 -1.40 -17.32 9.24
N TYR A 250 -1.04 -16.46 8.27
CA TYR A 250 0.32 -15.96 8.12
C TYR A 250 0.83 -15.29 9.40
N LEU A 251 0.07 -14.34 9.95
CA LEU A 251 0.46 -13.62 11.16
C LEU A 251 0.55 -14.52 12.38
N LEU A 252 -0.39 -15.44 12.54
CA LEU A 252 -0.39 -16.41 13.64
C LEU A 252 0.82 -17.34 13.56
N LEU A 253 1.13 -17.86 12.37
CA LEU A 253 2.32 -18.70 12.16
C LEU A 253 3.61 -17.91 12.38
N ALA A 254 3.69 -16.68 11.85
CA ALA A 254 4.84 -15.81 12.08
C ALA A 254 5.12 -15.59 13.57
N ARG A 255 4.08 -15.26 14.34
CA ARG A 255 4.17 -15.12 15.81
C ARG A 255 4.59 -16.40 16.51
N GLN A 256 4.07 -17.55 16.06
CA GLN A 256 4.46 -18.86 16.58
C GLN A 256 5.95 -19.16 16.33
N LYS A 257 6.44 -18.94 15.11
CA LYS A 257 7.85 -19.16 14.75
C LYS A 257 8.77 -18.30 15.61
N VAL A 258 8.52 -17.00 15.71
CA VAL A 258 9.34 -16.09 16.53
C VAL A 258 9.31 -16.51 18.01
N ARG A 259 8.14 -16.85 18.57
CA ARG A 259 8.02 -17.33 19.95
C ARG A 259 8.86 -18.60 20.18
N THR A 260 8.86 -19.53 19.23
CA THR A 260 9.66 -20.77 19.31
C THR A 260 11.15 -20.46 19.33
N MET A 261 11.63 -19.56 18.43
CA MET A 261 13.03 -19.16 18.40
C MET A 261 13.46 -18.43 19.69
N MET A 262 12.60 -17.58 20.24
CA MET A 262 12.83 -16.93 21.54
C MET A 262 12.94 -17.95 22.68
N ALA A 263 12.08 -18.98 22.71
CA ALA A 263 12.13 -20.05 23.70
C ALA A 263 13.40 -20.91 23.59
N GLN A 264 14.01 -20.97 22.42
CA GLN A 264 15.32 -21.59 22.18
C GLN A 264 16.50 -20.70 22.61
N GLY A 265 16.23 -19.49 23.09
CA GLY A 265 17.25 -18.54 23.54
C GLY A 265 17.96 -17.78 22.40
N LEU A 266 17.41 -17.78 21.20
CA LEU A 266 18.02 -17.04 20.07
C LEU A 266 17.89 -15.51 20.32
N PRO A 267 18.98 -14.75 20.15
CA PRO A 267 18.91 -13.29 20.15
C PRO A 267 18.22 -12.76 18.91
N LEU A 268 17.71 -11.53 18.95
CA LEU A 268 16.97 -10.90 17.85
C LEU A 268 17.69 -11.00 16.51
N ALA A 269 18.97 -10.65 16.44
CA ALA A 269 19.74 -10.69 15.20
C ALA A 269 19.81 -12.09 14.53
N GLU A 270 19.79 -13.16 15.35
CA GLU A 270 19.72 -14.53 14.81
C GLU A 270 18.30 -14.92 14.38
N ILE A 271 17.28 -14.39 15.05
CA ILE A 271 15.87 -14.59 14.68
C ILE A 271 15.61 -13.91 13.35
N GLU A 272 15.98 -12.64 13.18
CA GLU A 272 15.83 -11.89 11.92
C GLU A 272 16.47 -12.59 10.73
N LYS A 273 17.65 -13.19 10.96
CA LYS A 273 18.38 -13.90 9.91
C LYS A 273 17.79 -15.25 9.54
N LYS A 274 17.16 -15.95 10.52
CA LYS A 274 16.62 -17.31 10.34
C LYS A 274 15.14 -17.34 10.04
N PHE A 275 14.45 -16.21 10.26
CA PHE A 275 13.02 -16.14 10.08
C PHE A 275 12.66 -16.24 8.59
N ASP A 276 11.76 -17.14 8.28
CA ASP A 276 11.20 -17.37 6.95
C ASP A 276 9.72 -17.70 7.03
N MET A 277 9.03 -17.61 5.89
CA MET A 277 7.60 -17.89 5.74
C MET A 277 7.36 -18.71 4.46
N HIS A 278 8.22 -19.70 4.20
CA HIS A 278 8.18 -20.55 3.01
C HIS A 278 6.87 -21.35 2.85
N GLU A 279 6.09 -21.53 3.92
CA GLU A 279 4.78 -22.18 3.89
C GLU A 279 3.77 -21.42 3.01
N PHE A 280 4.01 -20.13 2.77
CA PHE A 280 3.18 -19.29 1.91
C PHE A 280 3.72 -19.18 0.47
N GLY A 281 4.74 -19.97 0.13
CA GLY A 281 5.36 -19.99 -1.20
C GLY A 281 6.19 -18.74 -1.49
N ASP A 282 6.32 -18.43 -2.78
CA ASP A 282 7.15 -17.32 -3.27
C ASP A 282 6.39 -15.99 -3.21
N TRP A 283 5.98 -15.59 -2.01
CA TRP A 283 5.40 -14.27 -1.82
C TRP A 283 6.44 -13.17 -2.06
N ASP A 284 6.01 -12.10 -2.74
CA ASP A 284 6.84 -10.91 -2.97
C ASP A 284 7.22 -10.20 -1.65
N ARG A 285 8.25 -9.36 -1.69
CA ARG A 285 8.71 -8.56 -0.54
C ARG A 285 9.38 -9.35 0.59
N GLY A 286 10.17 -10.35 0.24
CA GLY A 286 10.97 -11.10 1.22
C GLY A 286 11.84 -10.24 2.13
N ALA A 287 12.25 -9.04 1.70
CA ALA A 287 12.98 -8.08 2.53
C ALA A 287 12.20 -7.62 3.78
N HIS A 288 10.86 -7.73 3.80
CA HIS A 288 10.05 -7.37 4.97
C HIS A 288 10.10 -8.41 6.09
N LEU A 289 10.55 -9.63 5.82
CA LEU A 289 10.56 -10.72 6.81
C LEU A 289 11.36 -10.39 8.06
N SER A 290 12.56 -9.82 7.92
CA SER A 290 13.40 -9.42 9.05
C SER A 290 12.68 -8.40 9.94
N ALA A 291 12.10 -7.35 9.36
CA ALA A 291 11.36 -6.33 10.10
C ALA A 291 10.11 -6.89 10.79
N THR A 292 9.38 -7.79 10.12
CA THR A 292 8.24 -8.50 10.71
C THR A 292 8.67 -9.32 11.92
N ALA A 293 9.77 -10.06 11.82
CA ALA A 293 10.32 -10.84 12.94
C ALA A 293 10.72 -9.94 14.11
N ALA A 294 11.38 -8.81 13.83
CA ALA A 294 11.77 -7.84 14.86
C ALA A 294 10.55 -7.24 15.58
N THR A 295 9.52 -6.88 14.83
CA THR A 295 8.27 -6.37 15.39
C THR A 295 7.63 -7.39 16.31
N ILE A 296 7.47 -8.63 15.84
CA ILE A 296 6.89 -9.71 16.66
C ILE A 296 7.72 -9.98 17.93
N TYR A 297 9.05 -10.00 17.80
CA TYR A 297 9.94 -10.20 18.93
C TYR A 297 9.72 -9.14 20.03
N ARG A 298 9.64 -7.86 19.66
CA ARG A 298 9.38 -6.74 20.58
C ARG A 298 7.99 -6.84 21.21
N GLU A 299 6.96 -7.10 20.40
CA GLU A 299 5.60 -7.30 20.91
C GLU A 299 5.53 -8.42 21.96
N LEU A 300 6.19 -9.56 21.70
CA LEU A 300 6.21 -10.70 22.63
C LEU A 300 6.97 -10.41 23.92
N LYS A 301 7.87 -9.43 23.93
CA LYS A 301 8.54 -8.90 25.12
C LYS A 301 7.73 -7.83 25.87
N GLY A 302 6.58 -7.41 25.31
CA GLY A 302 5.82 -6.29 25.84
C GLY A 302 6.46 -4.91 25.57
N GLU A 303 7.40 -4.86 24.64
CA GLU A 303 8.01 -3.63 24.16
C GLU A 303 7.07 -3.05 23.09
N GLY A 304 6.47 -1.88 23.37
CA GLY A 304 5.64 -1.17 22.39
C GLY A 304 6.49 -0.59 21.25
N PRO A 305 5.86 -0.14 20.16
CA PRO A 305 6.57 0.56 19.11
C PRO A 305 7.19 1.85 19.67
N GLU A 306 8.50 1.86 19.88
CA GLU A 306 9.23 3.09 20.19
C GLU A 306 9.46 3.86 18.90
N ILE A 307 8.65 4.88 18.67
CA ILE A 307 8.82 5.76 17.52
C ILE A 307 9.89 6.76 17.87
N ALA A 308 11.10 6.48 17.43
CA ALA A 308 12.14 7.47 17.45
C ALA A 308 11.81 8.58 16.44
N PRO A 309 11.86 9.87 16.81
CA PRO A 309 11.73 10.93 15.84
C PRO A 309 12.83 10.77 14.78
N TYR A 310 12.47 11.00 13.53
CA TYR A 310 13.42 11.02 12.42
C TYR A 310 14.11 12.37 12.34
N GLN A 311 15.37 12.35 11.90
CA GLN A 311 16.09 13.55 11.45
C GLN A 311 16.42 13.36 9.96
N GLU A 312 16.25 14.42 9.22
CA GLU A 312 16.64 14.46 7.81
C GLU A 312 18.16 14.55 7.70
N ARG A 313 18.73 13.74 6.83
CA ARG A 313 20.17 13.71 6.52
C ARG A 313 20.37 13.80 5.03
N THR A 314 21.40 14.51 4.62
CA THR A 314 21.83 14.52 3.22
C THR A 314 23.26 13.99 3.12
N ALA A 315 23.51 13.13 2.16
CA ALA A 315 24.83 12.58 1.87
C ALA A 315 25.04 12.38 0.37
N VAL A 316 26.29 12.55 -0.06
CA VAL A 316 26.74 12.08 -1.38
C VAL A 316 27.18 10.63 -1.21
N VAL A 317 26.63 9.74 -2.02
CA VAL A 317 26.82 8.30 -1.90
C VAL A 317 27.16 7.67 -3.24
N THR A 318 27.84 6.53 -3.20
CA THR A 318 28.05 5.67 -4.37
C THR A 318 27.22 4.39 -4.21
N VAL A 319 26.47 4.03 -5.23
CA VAL A 319 25.64 2.82 -5.23
C VAL A 319 26.52 1.57 -5.38
N ASN A 320 26.50 0.68 -4.39
CA ASN A 320 27.24 -0.57 -4.39
C ASN A 320 26.40 -1.77 -4.81
N LYS A 321 25.10 -1.78 -4.40
CA LYS A 321 24.18 -2.86 -4.70
C LYS A 321 22.76 -2.32 -4.80
N LEU A 322 21.98 -2.94 -5.69
CA LEU A 322 20.53 -2.71 -5.84
C LEU A 322 19.77 -4.01 -5.63
N ALA A 323 18.60 -3.91 -5.03
CA ALA A 323 17.66 -5.01 -4.89
C ALA A 323 16.25 -4.50 -5.18
N GLU A 324 15.34 -5.42 -5.55
CA GLU A 324 13.94 -5.13 -5.86
C GLU A 324 13.77 -3.94 -6.82
N GLU A 325 14.39 -4.04 -8.00
CA GLU A 325 14.31 -3.01 -9.05
C GLU A 325 14.68 -1.60 -8.56
N GLY A 326 15.72 -1.50 -7.74
CA GLY A 326 16.22 -0.23 -7.21
C GLY A 326 15.45 0.30 -6.01
N ARG A 327 14.54 -0.49 -5.42
CA ARG A 327 13.85 -0.09 -4.19
C ARG A 327 14.79 -0.04 -2.99
N PHE A 328 15.70 -1.00 -2.89
CA PHE A 328 16.70 -1.05 -1.83
C PHE A 328 18.09 -0.83 -2.41
N LEU A 329 18.83 0.09 -1.79
CA LEU A 329 20.18 0.43 -2.17
C LEU A 329 21.13 0.14 -1.01
N THR A 330 22.24 -0.55 -1.30
CA THR A 330 23.40 -0.49 -0.43
C THR A 330 24.38 0.50 -1.05
N VAL A 331 24.77 1.50 -0.29
CA VAL A 331 25.60 2.60 -0.77
C VAL A 331 26.78 2.85 0.17
N THR A 332 27.83 3.49 -0.33
CA THR A 332 28.93 4.02 0.47
C THR A 332 28.87 5.54 0.44
N ALA A 333 28.76 6.17 1.60
CA ALA A 333 28.84 7.61 1.75
C ALA A 333 30.27 8.12 1.60
N ALA A 334 30.43 9.43 1.34
CA ALA A 334 31.75 10.04 1.15
C ALA A 334 32.68 9.91 2.39
N ASP A 335 32.13 9.73 3.58
CA ASP A 335 32.86 9.46 4.82
C ASP A 335 33.24 7.98 5.03
N GLY A 336 32.93 7.11 4.06
CA GLY A 336 33.24 5.69 4.08
C GLY A 336 32.19 4.82 4.76
N ARG A 337 31.14 5.37 5.37
CA ARG A 337 30.05 4.59 5.97
C ARG A 337 29.26 3.87 4.90
N GLN A 338 28.91 2.61 5.17
CA GLN A 338 27.89 1.92 4.40
C GLN A 338 26.50 2.26 4.95
N LEU A 339 25.60 2.60 4.03
CA LEU A 339 24.20 2.87 4.34
C LEU A 339 23.33 1.89 3.56
N HIS A 340 22.26 1.47 4.19
CA HIS A 340 21.15 0.77 3.55
C HIS A 340 20.02 1.76 3.39
N LEU A 341 19.63 2.05 2.16
CA LEU A 341 18.63 3.06 1.83
C LEU A 341 17.45 2.39 1.12
N ARG A 342 16.27 2.95 1.32
CA ARG A 342 15.03 2.51 0.69
C ARG A 342 14.43 3.64 -0.15
N ALA A 343 14.35 3.43 -1.46
CA ALA A 343 13.61 4.31 -2.37
C ALA A 343 12.14 3.87 -2.41
N ALA A 344 11.33 4.46 -1.54
CA ALA A 344 9.88 4.24 -1.52
C ALA A 344 9.20 4.93 -2.73
N GLY A 345 7.87 4.74 -2.89
CA GLY A 345 7.13 5.29 -4.03
C GLY A 345 7.06 6.83 -4.08
N ASP A 346 7.35 7.49 -2.97
CA ASP A 346 7.27 8.94 -2.77
C ASP A 346 8.64 9.68 -2.84
N VAL A 347 9.69 8.99 -3.29
CA VAL A 347 11.01 9.61 -3.51
C VAL A 347 10.95 10.63 -4.63
N ASP A 348 11.52 11.80 -4.38
CA ASP A 348 11.73 12.83 -5.39
C ASP A 348 13.03 12.55 -6.15
N PHE A 349 12.94 12.29 -7.46
CA PHE A 349 14.10 11.96 -8.30
C PHE A 349 14.51 13.16 -9.16
N GLU A 350 15.78 13.57 -9.10
CA GLU A 350 16.39 14.55 -9.98
C GLU A 350 17.51 13.93 -10.84
N GLY A 351 17.53 14.27 -12.14
CA GLY A 351 18.52 13.76 -13.07
C GLY A 351 18.30 12.33 -13.57
N ILE A 352 17.37 11.61 -12.98
CA ILE A 352 16.85 10.32 -13.47
C ILE A 352 15.32 10.33 -13.40
N LYS A 353 14.70 9.50 -14.21
CA LYS A 353 13.23 9.46 -14.33
C LYS A 353 12.57 8.81 -13.10
N ASP A 354 13.11 7.70 -12.71
CA ASP A 354 12.66 6.90 -11.56
C ASP A 354 13.76 5.92 -11.14
N ARG A 355 13.51 5.14 -10.09
CA ARG A 355 14.47 4.16 -9.55
C ARG A 355 14.90 3.07 -10.53
N SER A 356 14.16 2.81 -11.63
CA SER A 356 14.53 1.80 -12.62
C SER A 356 15.80 2.18 -13.40
N GLU A 357 16.15 3.47 -13.40
CA GLU A 357 17.38 3.96 -14.01
C GLU A 357 18.61 3.87 -13.10
N LEU A 358 18.43 3.52 -11.82
CA LEU A 358 19.53 3.36 -10.87
C LEU A 358 20.47 2.23 -11.28
N LYS A 359 21.78 2.46 -11.17
CA LYS A 359 22.82 1.48 -11.48
C LYS A 359 23.91 1.49 -10.43
N VAL A 360 24.56 0.34 -10.24
CA VAL A 360 25.77 0.23 -9.43
C VAL A 360 26.83 1.16 -10.00
N GLY A 361 27.55 1.85 -9.15
CA GLY A 361 28.59 2.85 -9.50
C GLY A 361 28.07 4.27 -9.61
N MET A 362 26.75 4.51 -9.71
CA MET A 362 26.21 5.87 -9.73
C MET A 362 26.57 6.63 -8.45
N LYS A 363 26.91 7.91 -8.63
CA LYS A 363 27.04 8.86 -7.53
C LYS A 363 25.74 9.66 -7.42
N LEU A 364 25.17 9.64 -6.23
CA LEU A 364 23.89 10.23 -5.92
C LEU A 364 24.04 11.15 -4.73
N LYS A 365 23.39 12.30 -4.75
CA LYS A 365 23.11 13.07 -3.54
C LYS A 365 21.74 12.61 -3.05
N VAL A 366 21.68 12.06 -1.85
CA VAL A 366 20.46 11.52 -1.27
C VAL A 366 20.10 12.27 0.01
N THR A 367 18.84 12.62 0.14
CA THR A 367 18.23 13.06 1.40
C THR A 367 17.40 11.90 1.94
N TYR A 368 17.64 11.53 3.20
CA TYR A 368 17.03 10.36 3.82
C TYR A 368 16.66 10.61 5.27
N LEU A 369 15.71 9.82 5.78
CA LEU A 369 15.24 9.89 7.16
C LEU A 369 16.02 8.88 8.02
N GLU A 370 16.81 9.40 8.96
CA GLU A 370 17.54 8.59 9.94
C GLU A 370 16.82 8.65 11.29
N PRO A 371 16.45 7.51 11.91
CA PRO A 371 15.86 7.53 13.25
C PRO A 371 16.88 8.09 14.26
N THR A 372 16.43 8.93 15.17
CA THR A 372 17.33 9.52 16.19
C THR A 372 17.76 8.51 17.25
N LYS A 373 17.08 7.36 17.31
CA LYS A 373 17.40 6.21 18.15
C LYS A 373 16.99 4.92 17.44
N GLY A 374 17.75 3.84 17.70
CA GLY A 374 17.45 2.51 17.16
C GLY A 374 18.00 2.29 15.77
N GLU A 375 17.59 1.19 15.14
CA GLU A 375 18.01 0.76 13.80
C GLU A 375 16.84 0.85 12.83
N ALA A 376 17.15 1.07 11.55
CA ALA A 376 16.18 0.98 10.47
C ALA A 376 16.36 -0.39 9.74
N PRO A 377 15.64 -1.44 10.11
CA PRO A 377 15.91 -2.80 9.63
C PRO A 377 15.71 -2.96 8.11
N LEU A 378 14.89 -2.14 7.48
CA LEU A 378 14.75 -2.09 6.01
C LEU A 378 15.59 -0.99 5.35
N GLY A 379 16.47 -0.33 6.13
CA GLY A 379 17.23 0.82 5.67
C GLY A 379 16.49 2.15 5.87
N PHE A 380 17.21 3.25 5.65
CA PHE A 380 16.68 4.60 5.80
C PHE A 380 15.85 4.99 4.58
N ASP A 381 14.69 5.59 4.81
CA ASP A 381 13.83 6.06 3.72
C ASP A 381 14.43 7.28 3.03
N ILE A 382 14.59 7.18 1.70
CA ILE A 382 15.00 8.30 0.85
C ILE A 382 13.78 9.19 0.60
N THR A 383 13.94 10.49 0.82
CA THR A 383 12.93 11.51 0.47
C THR A 383 13.27 12.21 -0.83
N GLU A 384 14.58 12.37 -1.14
CA GLU A 384 15.04 13.02 -2.34
C GLU A 384 16.32 12.33 -2.86
N LEU A 385 16.45 12.21 -4.16
CA LEU A 385 17.59 11.57 -4.81
C LEU A 385 17.96 12.34 -6.09
N ASP A 386 19.15 12.92 -6.09
CA ASP A 386 19.70 13.68 -7.20
C ASP A 386 20.89 12.93 -7.84
N LEU A 387 20.91 12.87 -9.16
CA LEU A 387 22.05 12.31 -9.88
C LEU A 387 23.22 13.30 -9.91
N GLU A 388 24.28 13.04 -9.14
CA GLU A 388 25.50 13.87 -9.12
C GLU A 388 26.36 13.64 -10.37
N SER A 389 26.52 12.40 -10.81
CA SER A 389 27.26 12.07 -12.03
C SER A 389 26.89 10.69 -12.61
N ARG A 390 26.83 10.59 -13.94
CA ARG A 390 26.87 9.33 -14.68
C ARG A 390 28.33 8.97 -14.91
N GLN A 391 28.78 7.82 -14.43
CA GLN A 391 30.08 7.26 -14.85
C GLN A 391 29.94 6.62 -16.23
#